data_fa1c940576b88d1b8ce38acbce51f55c
#
_entry.id   fa1c940576b88d1b8ce38acbce51f55c
#
_cell.length_a   1.000
_cell.length_b   1.000
_cell.length_c   1.000
_cell.angle_alpha   90.00
_cell.angle_beta   90.00
_cell.angle_gamma   90.00
#
_symmetry.space_group_name_H-M   'P 1'
#
loop_
_entity.id
_entity.type
_entity.pdbx_description
1 polymer ?
#
loop_
_entity_poly.entity_id
_entity_poly.type
_entity_poly.pdbx_seq_one_letter_code
_entity_poly.pdbx_strand_id
1 'polypeptide(L)'
;MDRNDKGLTEAEEMKKRWQEYTEELYKKGLNDPDNHDDVVTHLERDTLECEVKWVLRSITMNKSSGSDGIPAELFRILKDNVFKFCTQCVSKFGKLSCDHRTGKGVFIPIPKKGSAKECSDYGTIVFISYVNKIMLKILQARLQQYLNWELLDVNAGFIKGRGTRDQIANICWIMEKTREFQKNICFCFIEYAKALSVWVITDCGKILRETGIPDYLTCLLRN
;
A
#
# COMPACT_ATOMS: atom_id res chain seq x y z
N MET A 1 13.43 -20.16 10.52
CA MET A 1 13.27 -21.63 10.59
C MET A 1 12.68 -22.14 9.30
N ASP A 2 12.96 -23.38 8.92
CA ASP A 2 12.28 -24.02 7.79
C ASP A 2 10.88 -24.53 8.22
N ARG A 3 10.16 -25.24 7.31
CA ARG A 3 8.83 -25.82 7.62
C ARG A 3 8.89 -26.92 8.69
N ASN A 4 10.09 -27.40 9.04
CA ASN A 4 10.33 -28.48 10.03
C ASN A 4 11.00 -27.96 11.29
N ASP A 5 10.87 -26.68 11.62
CA ASP A 5 11.45 -25.99 12.79
C ASP A 5 12.99 -26.05 12.89
N LYS A 6 13.68 -26.39 11.80
CA LYS A 6 15.14 -26.38 11.75
C LYS A 6 15.65 -24.94 11.48
N GLY A 7 16.63 -24.52 12.27
CA GLY A 7 17.27 -23.21 12.08
C GLY A 7 18.03 -23.18 10.74
N LEU A 8 17.74 -22.19 9.91
CA LEU A 8 18.43 -21.94 8.66
C LEU A 8 19.69 -21.10 8.93
N THR A 9 20.84 -21.57 8.46
CA THR A 9 22.14 -20.91 8.65
C THR A 9 22.71 -20.36 7.34
N GLU A 10 22.32 -20.93 6.20
CA GLU A 10 22.78 -20.50 4.90
C GLU A 10 21.92 -19.38 4.30
N ALA A 11 22.57 -18.36 3.74
CA ALA A 11 21.88 -17.19 3.19
C ALA A 11 20.91 -17.53 2.05
N GLU A 12 21.28 -18.49 1.21
CA GLU A 12 20.43 -18.94 0.08
C GLU A 12 19.18 -19.69 0.56
N GLU A 13 19.30 -20.52 1.61
CA GLU A 13 18.15 -21.19 2.21
C GLU A 13 17.20 -20.19 2.86
N MET A 14 17.74 -19.19 3.57
CA MET A 14 16.93 -18.11 4.14
C MET A 14 16.19 -17.33 3.05
N LYS A 15 16.86 -16.99 1.96
CA LYS A 15 16.27 -16.29 0.82
C LYS A 15 15.16 -17.10 0.17
N LYS A 16 15.37 -18.39 -0.05
CA LYS A 16 14.37 -19.31 -0.59
C LYS A 16 13.14 -19.39 0.33
N ARG A 17 13.36 -19.51 1.65
CA ARG A 17 12.26 -19.52 2.62
C ARG A 17 11.45 -18.23 2.63
N TRP A 18 12.11 -17.08 2.51
CA TRP A 18 11.43 -15.79 2.36
C TRP A 18 10.62 -15.70 1.06
N GLN A 19 11.16 -16.21 -0.03
CA GLN A 19 10.43 -16.26 -1.29
C GLN A 19 9.17 -17.13 -1.18
N GLU A 20 9.28 -18.34 -0.65
CA GLU A 20 8.14 -19.23 -0.40
C GLU A 20 7.08 -18.57 0.48
N TYR A 21 7.50 -17.94 1.56
CA TYR A 21 6.60 -17.26 2.49
C TYR A 21 5.87 -16.09 1.83
N THR A 22 6.56 -15.25 1.07
CA THR A 22 5.93 -14.13 0.37
C THR A 22 4.99 -14.62 -0.74
N GLU A 23 5.36 -15.65 -1.47
CA GLU A 23 4.49 -16.26 -2.46
C GLU A 23 3.21 -16.83 -1.84
N GLU A 24 3.31 -17.57 -0.73
CA GLU A 24 2.15 -18.07 -0.01
C GLU A 24 1.25 -16.95 0.53
N LEU A 25 1.86 -15.87 1.02
CA LEU A 25 1.13 -14.74 1.59
C LEU A 25 0.29 -14.01 0.54
N TYR A 26 0.81 -13.85 -0.66
CA TYR A 26 0.17 -13.07 -1.73
C TYR A 26 -0.60 -13.92 -2.74
N LYS A 27 -0.29 -15.22 -2.91
CA LYS A 27 -1.04 -16.12 -3.81
C LYS A 27 -2.48 -16.37 -3.38
N LYS A 28 -2.80 -16.29 -2.09
CA LYS A 28 -4.17 -16.45 -1.59
C LYS A 28 -5.15 -15.42 -2.16
N GLY A 29 -4.66 -14.30 -2.68
CA GLY A 29 -5.46 -13.24 -3.27
C GLY A 29 -5.64 -13.30 -4.80
N LEU A 30 -4.96 -14.23 -5.48
CA LEU A 30 -4.94 -14.29 -6.95
C LEU A 30 -5.95 -15.29 -7.57
N ASN A 31 -6.59 -16.12 -6.76
CA ASN A 31 -7.60 -17.08 -7.23
C ASN A 31 -8.99 -16.46 -7.18
N ASP A 32 -9.26 -15.48 -8.03
CA ASP A 32 -10.59 -14.92 -8.24
C ASP A 32 -11.24 -15.65 -9.42
N PRO A 33 -12.35 -16.40 -9.22
CA PRO A 33 -13.10 -16.99 -10.31
C PRO A 33 -13.82 -15.95 -11.20
N ASP A 34 -14.00 -14.72 -10.72
CA ASP A 34 -14.58 -13.60 -11.46
C ASP A 34 -13.52 -12.77 -12.23
N ASN A 35 -12.37 -13.38 -12.52
CA ASN A 35 -11.34 -12.76 -13.35
C ASN A 35 -11.82 -12.74 -14.82
N HIS A 36 -12.86 -11.96 -15.09
CA HIS A 36 -13.12 -11.52 -16.44
C HIS A 36 -12.02 -10.49 -16.78
N ASP A 37 -11.18 -10.89 -17.74
CA ASP A 37 -10.32 -9.97 -18.51
C ASP A 37 -11.23 -8.98 -19.27
N ASP A 38 -11.96 -8.16 -18.55
CA ASP A 38 -12.56 -6.96 -19.09
C ASP A 38 -11.42 -6.04 -19.47
N VAL A 39 -10.99 -6.19 -20.72
CA VAL A 39 -10.11 -5.25 -21.40
C VAL A 39 -10.82 -3.89 -21.38
N VAL A 40 -10.60 -3.11 -20.33
CA VAL A 40 -11.06 -1.72 -20.22
C VAL A 40 -10.24 -0.88 -21.17
N THR A 41 -10.57 -0.99 -22.48
CA THR A 41 -9.81 -0.36 -23.57
C THR A 41 -10.10 1.13 -23.75
N HIS A 42 -11.07 1.74 -23.04
CA HIS A 42 -11.56 3.08 -23.44
C HIS A 42 -11.84 4.10 -22.33
N LEU A 43 -11.44 3.89 -21.07
CA LEU A 43 -11.77 4.83 -19.98
C LEU A 43 -10.58 5.30 -19.15
N GLU A 44 -9.36 5.09 -19.61
CA GLU A 44 -8.18 5.60 -18.93
C GLU A 44 -8.10 7.12 -19.09
N ARG A 45 -8.37 7.83 -18.01
CA ARG A 45 -8.05 9.23 -17.93
C ARG A 45 -6.53 9.36 -17.98
N ASP A 46 -6.02 9.90 -19.07
CA ASP A 46 -4.59 10.17 -19.24
C ASP A 46 -4.02 10.86 -18.00
N THR A 47 -2.84 10.43 -17.61
CA THR A 47 -2.13 11.09 -16.51
C THR A 47 -1.81 12.52 -16.91
N LEU A 48 -2.36 13.47 -16.17
CA LEU A 48 -2.16 14.87 -16.47
C LEU A 48 -0.75 15.30 -16.04
N GLU A 49 -0.15 16.13 -16.86
CA GLU A 49 1.16 16.72 -16.61
C GLU A 49 1.23 17.44 -15.26
N CYS A 50 0.15 18.09 -14.87
CA CYS A 50 0.04 18.75 -13.57
C CYS A 50 0.08 17.79 -12.38
N GLU A 51 -0.46 16.58 -12.50
CA GLU A 51 -0.41 15.56 -11.45
C GLU A 51 1.03 15.11 -11.20
N VAL A 52 1.78 14.83 -12.27
CA VAL A 52 3.19 14.45 -12.16
C VAL A 52 4.02 15.59 -11.54
N LYS A 53 3.80 16.83 -11.98
CA LYS A 53 4.46 18.02 -11.39
C LYS A 53 4.16 18.16 -9.90
N TRP A 54 2.90 17.99 -9.52
CA TRP A 54 2.49 18.06 -8.12
C TRP A 54 3.16 16.98 -7.28
N VAL A 55 3.20 15.74 -7.75
CA VAL A 55 3.84 14.63 -7.03
C VAL A 55 5.35 14.87 -6.91
N LEU A 56 6.04 15.25 -7.99
CA LEU A 56 7.48 15.52 -7.96
C LEU A 56 7.85 16.61 -6.94
N ARG A 57 7.02 17.65 -6.79
CA ARG A 57 7.22 18.69 -5.76
C ARG A 57 7.02 18.16 -4.33
N SER A 58 6.21 17.13 -4.18
CA SER A 58 5.86 16.54 -2.87
C SER A 58 6.76 15.39 -2.43
N ILE A 59 7.73 14.96 -3.28
CA ILE A 59 8.67 13.91 -2.93
C ILE A 59 9.62 14.40 -1.83
N THR A 60 9.71 13.61 -0.76
CA THR A 60 10.67 13.83 0.32
C THR A 60 12.07 13.39 -0.09
N MET A 61 13.06 14.26 0.17
CA MET A 61 14.46 13.96 -0.07
C MET A 61 15.09 13.14 1.06
N ASN A 62 16.32 12.69 0.86
CA ASN A 62 17.08 11.90 1.84
C ASN A 62 16.38 10.59 2.22
N LYS A 63 15.73 9.94 1.25
CA LYS A 63 15.13 8.62 1.39
C LYS A 63 15.88 7.61 0.52
N SER A 64 15.89 6.36 0.98
CA SER A 64 16.51 5.26 0.26
C SER A 64 15.97 5.16 -1.17
N SER A 65 16.88 4.93 -2.12
CA SER A 65 16.53 4.60 -3.51
C SER A 65 15.70 3.31 -3.58
N GLY A 66 14.98 3.13 -4.67
CA GLY A 66 14.27 1.89 -4.95
C GLY A 66 15.20 0.75 -5.41
N SER A 67 14.59 -0.30 -5.96
CA SER A 67 15.32 -1.43 -6.56
C SER A 67 16.21 -1.05 -7.76
N ASP A 68 15.94 0.10 -8.37
CA ASP A 68 16.66 0.69 -9.49
C ASP A 68 17.91 1.49 -9.08
N GLY A 69 18.13 1.70 -7.78
CA GLY A 69 19.22 2.49 -7.25
C GLY A 69 19.12 4.00 -7.51
N ILE A 70 18.03 4.48 -8.12
CA ILE A 70 17.87 5.90 -8.49
C ILE A 70 17.41 6.70 -7.27
N PRO A 71 18.20 7.68 -6.77
CA PRO A 71 17.83 8.50 -5.64
C PRO A 71 16.80 9.59 -6.01
N ALA A 72 16.01 10.04 -5.02
CA ALA A 72 15.00 11.11 -5.21
C ALA A 72 15.61 12.42 -5.70
N GLU A 73 16.84 12.70 -5.29
CA GLU A 73 17.58 13.92 -5.61
C GLU A 73 17.79 14.09 -7.12
N LEU A 74 17.96 12.98 -7.84
CA LEU A 74 18.13 12.98 -9.29
C LEU A 74 16.88 13.54 -10.00
N PHE A 75 15.69 13.20 -9.50
CA PHE A 75 14.42 13.70 -10.04
C PHE A 75 14.27 15.22 -9.87
N ARG A 76 14.92 15.79 -8.86
CA ARG A 76 14.92 17.22 -8.61
C ARG A 76 15.90 17.98 -9.49
N ILE A 77 17.06 17.38 -9.78
CA ILE A 77 18.13 17.99 -10.59
C ILE A 77 17.73 18.06 -12.08
N LEU A 78 17.15 16.99 -12.59
CA LEU A 78 16.85 16.83 -14.02
C LEU A 78 15.59 17.59 -14.48
N LYS A 79 14.84 18.25 -13.58
CA LYS A 79 13.69 19.14 -13.87
C LYS A 79 12.79 18.63 -15.03
N ASP A 80 12.76 19.39 -16.13
CA ASP A 80 11.80 19.16 -17.23
C ASP A 80 12.02 17.84 -18.01
N ASN A 81 13.26 17.33 -18.06
CA ASN A 81 13.56 16.06 -18.73
C ASN A 81 13.02 14.86 -17.95
N VAL A 82 13.16 14.87 -16.62
CA VAL A 82 12.56 13.85 -15.75
C VAL A 82 11.05 13.92 -15.83
N PHE A 83 10.51 15.10 -15.89
CA PHE A 83 9.09 15.31 -16.00
C PHE A 83 8.52 14.58 -17.25
N LYS A 84 9.07 14.82 -18.43
CA LYS A 84 8.67 14.11 -19.66
C LYS A 84 8.83 12.60 -19.53
N PHE A 85 9.94 12.15 -18.96
CA PHE A 85 10.21 10.73 -18.72
C PHE A 85 9.18 10.11 -17.78
N CYS A 86 8.92 10.73 -16.61
CA CYS A 86 7.92 10.24 -15.66
C CYS A 86 6.53 10.21 -16.27
N THR A 87 6.12 11.25 -17.01
CA THR A 87 4.83 11.27 -17.68
C THR A 87 4.70 10.13 -18.68
N GLN A 88 5.74 9.89 -19.49
CA GLN A 88 5.75 8.76 -20.43
C GLN A 88 5.69 7.41 -19.72
N CYS A 89 6.45 7.23 -18.64
CA CYS A 89 6.42 6.01 -17.84
C CYS A 89 5.02 5.78 -17.24
N VAL A 90 4.47 6.77 -16.57
CA VAL A 90 3.15 6.65 -15.94
C VAL A 90 2.06 6.41 -16.98
N SER A 91 2.10 7.09 -18.14
CA SER A 91 1.15 6.83 -19.24
C SER A 91 1.30 5.42 -19.83
N LYS A 92 2.51 4.88 -19.85
CA LYS A 92 2.72 3.50 -20.30
C LYS A 92 2.21 2.48 -19.27
N PHE A 93 2.34 2.74 -17.98
CA PHE A 93 1.75 1.89 -16.94
C PHE A 93 0.23 1.82 -17.05
N GLY A 94 -0.43 2.91 -17.41
CA GLY A 94 -1.88 2.91 -17.64
C GLY A 94 -2.32 2.15 -18.90
N LYS A 95 -1.45 2.02 -19.91
CA LYS A 95 -1.77 1.40 -21.21
C LYS A 95 -1.28 -0.03 -21.38
N LEU A 96 -0.34 -0.45 -20.57
CA LEU A 96 0.21 -1.80 -20.58
C LEU A 96 -0.40 -2.57 -19.41
N SER A 97 -1.24 -3.56 -19.71
CA SER A 97 -1.46 -4.68 -18.82
C SER A 97 -0.07 -5.12 -18.32
N CYS A 98 0.13 -4.98 -17.04
CA CYS A 98 1.36 -5.12 -16.28
C CYS A 98 2.41 -6.05 -16.92
N ASP A 99 3.42 -5.49 -17.57
CA ASP A 99 4.64 -6.24 -17.77
C ASP A 99 5.29 -6.39 -16.39
N HIS A 100 5.23 -7.60 -15.80
CA HIS A 100 5.76 -7.98 -14.49
C HIS A 100 7.22 -7.55 -14.23
N ARG A 101 7.90 -7.00 -15.23
CA ARG A 101 9.32 -6.62 -15.17
C ARG A 101 9.59 -5.24 -14.58
N THR A 102 8.61 -4.34 -14.58
CA THR A 102 8.80 -2.96 -14.11
C THR A 102 8.40 -2.75 -12.64
N GLY A 103 7.66 -3.69 -12.05
CA GLY A 103 7.16 -3.63 -10.68
C GLY A 103 8.04 -4.32 -9.63
N LYS A 104 9.29 -4.68 -9.93
CA LYS A 104 10.15 -5.38 -8.97
C LYS A 104 10.42 -4.52 -7.74
N GLY A 105 9.80 -4.90 -6.62
CA GLY A 105 10.10 -4.39 -5.30
C GLY A 105 11.12 -5.27 -4.58
N VAL A 106 11.98 -4.67 -3.76
CA VAL A 106 12.85 -5.40 -2.85
C VAL A 106 12.16 -5.46 -1.49
N PHE A 107 11.87 -6.68 -1.03
CA PHE A 107 11.28 -6.91 0.29
C PHE A 107 12.37 -6.94 1.36
N ILE A 108 12.24 -6.10 2.37
CA ILE A 108 13.13 -6.09 3.52
C ILE A 108 12.33 -6.52 4.76
N PRO A 109 12.69 -7.66 5.36
CA PRO A 109 12.06 -8.12 6.59
C PRO A 109 12.57 -7.31 7.78
N ILE A 110 11.64 -6.78 8.59
CA ILE A 110 11.94 -6.08 9.84
C ILE A 110 11.35 -6.87 11.00
N PRO A 111 12.13 -7.24 12.00
CA PRO A 111 11.63 -7.98 13.14
C PRO A 111 10.64 -7.13 13.94
N LYS A 112 9.48 -7.70 14.27
CA LYS A 112 8.47 -7.06 15.13
C LYS A 112 8.87 -7.07 16.61
N LYS A 113 9.60 -8.10 17.02
CA LYS A 113 10.09 -8.31 18.40
C LYS A 113 11.54 -8.79 18.36
N GLY A 114 12.29 -8.57 19.43
CA GLY A 114 13.73 -8.89 19.51
C GLY A 114 14.12 -10.37 19.36
N SER A 115 13.18 -11.31 19.48
CA SER A 115 13.42 -12.76 19.37
C SER A 115 12.74 -13.39 18.14
N ALA A 116 12.64 -12.64 17.05
CA ALA A 116 12.01 -13.12 15.83
C ALA A 116 12.76 -14.33 15.22
N LYS A 117 12.07 -15.47 15.08
CA LYS A 117 12.62 -16.72 14.55
C LYS A 117 11.95 -17.17 13.27
N GLU A 118 10.66 -16.86 13.12
CA GLU A 118 9.86 -17.23 11.96
C GLU A 118 9.60 -16.03 11.03
N CYS A 119 9.31 -16.28 9.75
CA CYS A 119 8.95 -15.22 8.81
C CYS A 119 7.70 -14.44 9.28
N SER A 120 6.81 -15.07 10.02
CA SER A 120 5.60 -14.47 10.60
C SER A 120 5.90 -13.39 11.65
N ASP A 121 7.05 -13.47 12.31
CA ASP A 121 7.48 -12.51 13.34
C ASP A 121 8.03 -11.21 12.73
N TYR A 122 8.13 -11.16 11.42
CA TYR A 122 8.62 -9.99 10.69
C TYR A 122 7.49 -9.24 10.00
N GLY A 123 7.63 -7.92 9.93
CA GLY A 123 6.92 -7.07 8.99
C GLY A 123 7.78 -6.87 7.74
N THR A 124 7.18 -6.81 6.58
CA THR A 124 7.91 -6.55 5.33
C THR A 124 7.77 -5.10 4.90
N ILE A 125 8.89 -4.45 4.57
CA ILE A 125 8.91 -3.17 3.87
C ILE A 125 9.32 -3.42 2.43
N VAL A 126 8.58 -2.83 1.49
CA VAL A 126 8.88 -2.97 0.06
C VAL A 126 9.55 -1.70 -0.45
N PHE A 127 10.74 -1.83 -1.00
CA PHE A 127 11.42 -0.76 -1.71
C PHE A 127 11.07 -0.82 -3.19
N ILE A 128 10.34 0.16 -3.66
CA ILE A 128 9.94 0.33 -5.06
C ILE A 128 10.64 1.53 -5.68
N SER A 129 10.74 1.56 -7.00
CA SER A 129 11.32 2.67 -7.75
C SER A 129 10.58 3.99 -7.49
N TYR A 130 11.25 5.11 -7.67
CA TYR A 130 10.59 6.42 -7.53
C TYR A 130 9.51 6.66 -8.58
N VAL A 131 9.65 6.10 -9.78
CA VAL A 131 8.60 6.16 -10.81
C VAL A 131 7.32 5.47 -10.32
N ASN A 132 7.45 4.29 -9.72
CA ASN A 132 6.32 3.58 -9.14
C ASN A 132 5.71 4.35 -7.95
N LYS A 133 6.54 4.98 -7.11
CA LYS A 133 6.06 5.86 -6.03
C LYS A 133 5.26 7.04 -6.55
N ILE A 134 5.69 7.64 -7.67
CA ILE A 134 4.97 8.74 -8.33
C ILE A 134 3.61 8.24 -8.81
N MET A 135 3.55 7.11 -9.50
CA MET A 135 2.31 6.52 -9.97
C MET A 135 1.34 6.23 -8.82
N LEU A 136 1.80 5.52 -7.79
CA LEU A 136 0.98 5.21 -6.61
C LEU A 136 0.45 6.47 -5.93
N LYS A 137 1.23 7.56 -5.90
CA LYS A 137 0.80 8.81 -5.30
C LYS A 137 -0.26 9.55 -6.12
N ILE A 138 -0.19 9.44 -7.46
CA ILE A 138 -1.25 9.93 -8.35
C ILE A 138 -2.53 9.13 -8.13
N LEU A 139 -2.43 7.79 -8.12
CA LEU A 139 -3.57 6.92 -7.85
C LEU A 139 -4.18 7.21 -6.47
N GLN A 140 -3.36 7.36 -5.44
CA GLN A 140 -3.82 7.74 -4.11
C GLN A 140 -4.59 9.06 -4.13
N ALA A 141 -4.09 10.08 -4.82
CA ALA A 141 -4.75 11.38 -4.91
C ALA A 141 -6.10 11.30 -5.64
N ARG A 142 -6.19 10.49 -6.70
CA ARG A 142 -7.44 10.24 -7.43
C ARG A 142 -8.46 9.50 -6.57
N LEU A 143 -8.03 8.44 -5.89
CA LEU A 143 -8.88 7.66 -4.98
C LEU A 143 -9.37 8.47 -3.78
N GLN A 144 -8.52 9.34 -3.24
CA GLN A 144 -8.86 10.15 -2.07
C GLN A 144 -10.09 11.03 -2.29
N GLN A 145 -10.35 11.44 -3.54
CA GLN A 145 -11.54 12.24 -3.88
C GLN A 145 -12.83 11.46 -3.63
N TYR A 146 -12.83 10.15 -3.88
CA TYR A 146 -13.98 9.28 -3.65
C TYR A 146 -14.07 8.84 -2.20
N LEU A 147 -12.95 8.41 -1.64
CA LEU A 147 -12.90 7.87 -0.28
C LEU A 147 -13.30 8.89 0.81
N ASN A 148 -13.06 10.17 0.60
CA ASN A 148 -13.40 11.20 1.57
C ASN A 148 -14.92 11.30 1.83
N TRP A 149 -15.76 10.90 0.88
CA TRP A 149 -17.21 10.92 1.03
C TRP A 149 -17.77 9.66 1.71
N GLU A 150 -17.05 8.54 1.58
CA GLU A 150 -17.47 7.24 2.10
C GLU A 150 -16.93 6.95 3.50
N LEU A 151 -15.88 7.65 3.92
CA LEU A 151 -15.28 7.43 5.23
C LEU A 151 -16.15 8.02 6.34
N LEU A 152 -16.54 7.16 7.26
CA LEU A 152 -17.29 7.56 8.46
C LEU A 152 -16.45 8.52 9.32
N ASP A 153 -17.10 9.47 9.96
CA ASP A 153 -16.46 10.44 10.86
C ASP A 153 -15.70 9.81 12.04
N VAL A 154 -16.10 8.60 12.42
CA VAL A 154 -15.45 7.84 13.50
C VAL A 154 -14.11 7.22 13.07
N ASN A 155 -13.85 7.10 11.78
CA ASN A 155 -12.59 6.58 11.27
C ASN A 155 -11.46 7.57 11.55
N ALA A 156 -10.34 7.06 12.07
CA ALA A 156 -9.15 7.86 12.33
C ALA A 156 -7.90 7.31 11.63
N GLY A 157 -7.92 6.04 11.23
CA GLY A 157 -6.80 5.39 10.57
C GLY A 157 -6.52 6.02 9.20
N PHE A 158 -5.27 6.39 8.94
CA PHE A 158 -4.77 6.96 7.68
C PHE A 158 -5.44 8.26 7.22
N ILE A 159 -6.20 8.93 8.09
CA ILE A 159 -6.86 10.20 7.80
C ILE A 159 -5.96 11.36 8.21
N LYS A 160 -5.76 12.31 7.28
CA LYS A 160 -4.97 13.51 7.55
C LYS A 160 -5.59 14.34 8.67
N GLY A 161 -4.77 14.71 9.66
CA GLY A 161 -5.21 15.54 10.79
C GLY A 161 -5.83 14.74 11.95
N ARG A 162 -5.94 13.41 11.84
CA ARG A 162 -6.37 12.53 12.93
C ARG A 162 -5.20 11.66 13.38
N GLY A 163 -4.84 11.76 14.64
CA GLY A 163 -3.71 11.06 15.23
C GLY A 163 -4.10 10.09 16.33
N THR A 164 -3.16 9.24 16.73
CA THR A 164 -3.33 8.30 17.85
C THR A 164 -3.64 9.04 19.15
N ARG A 165 -3.05 10.23 19.37
CA ARG A 165 -3.34 11.05 20.55
C ARG A 165 -4.81 11.45 20.65
N ASP A 166 -5.42 11.83 19.52
CA ASP A 166 -6.81 12.25 19.49
C ASP A 166 -7.72 11.08 19.87
N GLN A 167 -7.39 9.87 19.40
CA GLN A 167 -8.17 8.67 19.74
C GLN A 167 -7.99 8.26 21.20
N ILE A 168 -6.81 8.39 21.77
CA ILE A 168 -6.58 8.19 23.19
C ILE A 168 -7.39 9.20 24.00
N ALA A 169 -7.36 10.47 23.62
CA ALA A 169 -8.15 11.52 24.28
C ALA A 169 -9.65 11.23 24.23
N ASN A 170 -10.18 10.76 23.09
CA ASN A 170 -11.57 10.36 22.96
C ASN A 170 -11.95 9.23 23.93
N ILE A 171 -11.10 8.20 24.04
CA ILE A 171 -11.32 7.10 24.99
C ILE A 171 -11.30 7.61 26.42
N CYS A 172 -10.32 8.43 26.78
CA CYS A 172 -10.24 9.05 28.12
C CYS A 172 -11.50 9.87 28.42
N TRP A 173 -11.94 10.70 27.47
CA TRP A 173 -13.15 11.48 27.63
C TRP A 173 -14.40 10.62 27.83
N ILE A 174 -14.57 9.54 27.07
CA ILE A 174 -15.66 8.58 27.26
C ILE A 174 -15.61 7.98 28.68
N MET A 175 -14.42 7.58 29.14
CA MET A 175 -14.23 7.02 30.48
C MET A 175 -14.59 8.02 31.58
N GLU A 176 -14.22 9.30 31.43
CA GLU A 176 -14.57 10.36 32.36
C GLU A 176 -16.09 10.59 32.42
N LYS A 177 -16.74 10.66 31.24
CA LYS A 177 -18.18 10.84 31.16
C LYS A 177 -18.96 9.67 31.73
N THR A 178 -18.55 8.46 31.49
CA THR A 178 -19.20 7.28 32.07
C THR A 178 -19.07 7.25 33.59
N ARG A 179 -17.93 7.71 34.13
CA ARG A 179 -17.74 7.85 35.58
C ARG A 179 -18.66 8.95 36.18
N GLU A 180 -18.72 10.10 35.49
CA GLU A 180 -19.59 11.20 35.90
C GLU A 180 -21.08 10.76 36.00
N PHE A 181 -21.52 9.98 35.01
CA PHE A 181 -22.89 9.48 34.98
C PHE A 181 -23.09 8.12 35.69
N GLN A 182 -22.09 7.61 36.38
CA GLN A 182 -22.11 6.31 37.08
C GLN A 182 -22.59 5.15 36.20
N LYS A 183 -22.21 5.16 34.90
CA LYS A 183 -22.56 4.11 33.93
C LYS A 183 -21.38 3.16 33.75
N ASN A 184 -21.69 1.87 33.69
CA ASN A 184 -20.71 0.87 33.32
C ASN A 184 -20.43 0.94 31.81
N ILE A 185 -19.16 0.84 31.43
CA ILE A 185 -18.71 0.75 30.03
C ILE A 185 -17.79 -0.45 29.87
N CYS A 186 -17.92 -1.14 28.74
CA CYS A 186 -17.02 -2.21 28.34
C CYS A 186 -16.35 -1.82 27.01
N PHE A 187 -15.03 -1.95 26.95
CA PHE A 187 -14.26 -1.76 25.72
C PHE A 187 -13.89 -3.12 25.13
N CYS A 188 -14.09 -3.28 23.85
CA CYS A 188 -13.60 -4.41 23.08
C CYS A 188 -12.58 -3.91 22.06
N PHE A 189 -11.36 -4.45 22.10
CA PHE A 189 -10.29 -4.12 21.15
C PHE A 189 -10.09 -5.29 20.19
N ILE A 190 -10.20 -5.03 18.89
CA ILE A 190 -10.03 -6.04 17.84
C ILE A 190 -8.75 -5.70 17.08
N GLU A 191 -7.78 -6.60 17.11
CA GLU A 191 -6.53 -6.50 16.36
C GLU A 191 -6.49 -7.59 15.28
N TYR A 192 -6.36 -7.19 14.02
CA TYR A 192 -6.21 -8.13 12.92
C TYR A 192 -4.74 -8.48 12.71
N ALA A 193 -4.38 -9.75 12.87
CA ALA A 193 -3.06 -10.24 12.49
C ALA A 193 -2.85 -10.08 10.99
N LYS A 194 -1.83 -9.32 10.58
CA LYS A 194 -1.46 -9.12 9.17
C LYS A 194 -2.56 -8.49 8.30
N ALA A 195 -3.36 -7.57 8.84
CA ALA A 195 -4.45 -6.91 8.13
C ALA A 195 -4.06 -6.44 6.71
N LEU A 196 -2.91 -5.78 6.55
CA LEU A 196 -2.43 -5.27 5.26
C LEU A 196 -1.98 -6.35 4.27
N SER A 197 -1.71 -7.57 4.74
CA SER A 197 -1.21 -8.66 3.89
C SER A 197 -2.30 -9.66 3.50
N VAL A 198 -3.41 -9.68 4.25
CA VAL A 198 -4.49 -10.66 4.10
C VAL A 198 -5.66 -10.10 3.30
N TRP A 199 -5.71 -8.76 3.12
CA TRP A 199 -6.75 -8.17 2.27
C TRP A 199 -6.62 -8.71 0.85
N VAL A 200 -7.58 -9.54 0.50
CA VAL A 200 -7.68 -10.15 -0.83
C VAL A 200 -7.99 -9.03 -1.81
N ILE A 201 -7.15 -8.86 -2.81
CA ILE A 201 -7.27 -7.82 -3.84
C ILE A 201 -8.67 -7.83 -4.48
N THR A 202 -9.27 -9.02 -4.60
CA THR A 202 -10.64 -9.28 -5.06
C THR A 202 -11.71 -8.60 -4.25
N ASP A 203 -11.70 -8.79 -2.93
CA ASP A 203 -12.71 -8.20 -2.05
C ASP A 203 -12.56 -6.68 -2.01
N CYS A 204 -11.31 -6.19 -2.04
CA CYS A 204 -11.03 -4.77 -2.16
C CYS A 204 -11.60 -4.19 -3.47
N GLY A 205 -11.44 -4.88 -4.60
CA GLY A 205 -11.98 -4.46 -5.89
C GLY A 205 -13.50 -4.39 -5.91
N LYS A 206 -14.19 -5.32 -5.25
CA LYS A 206 -15.65 -5.32 -5.11
C LYS A 206 -16.11 -4.14 -4.25
N ILE A 207 -15.53 -3.95 -3.08
CA ILE A 207 -15.85 -2.83 -2.18
C ILE A 207 -15.61 -1.49 -2.88
N LEU A 208 -14.49 -1.33 -3.60
CA LEU A 208 -14.20 -0.10 -4.32
C LEU A 208 -15.24 0.21 -5.40
N ARG A 209 -15.77 -0.79 -6.10
CA ARG A 209 -16.88 -0.60 -7.05
C ARG A 209 -18.19 -0.23 -6.36
N GLU A 210 -18.52 -0.90 -5.25
CA GLU A 210 -19.70 -0.59 -4.43
C GLU A 210 -19.65 0.84 -3.88
N THR A 211 -18.48 1.38 -3.59
CA THR A 211 -18.27 2.79 -3.16
C THR A 211 -18.24 3.78 -4.33
N GLY A 212 -18.62 3.38 -5.54
CA GLY A 212 -18.72 4.26 -6.71
C GLY A 212 -17.38 4.70 -7.30
N ILE A 213 -16.30 3.99 -6.97
CA ILE A 213 -15.00 4.25 -7.57
C ILE A 213 -15.01 3.74 -9.02
N PRO A 214 -14.59 4.55 -10.00
CA PRO A 214 -14.58 4.17 -11.39
C PRO A 214 -13.75 2.91 -11.68
N ASP A 215 -14.25 2.05 -12.57
CA ASP A 215 -13.63 0.75 -12.89
C ASP A 215 -12.18 0.88 -13.34
N TYR A 216 -11.81 1.92 -14.08
CA TYR A 216 -10.43 2.14 -14.49
C TYR A 216 -9.45 2.28 -13.30
N LEU A 217 -9.86 2.92 -12.20
CA LEU A 217 -9.04 3.03 -10.99
C LEU A 217 -8.95 1.69 -10.27
N THR A 218 -10.05 0.95 -10.22
CA THR A 218 -10.09 -0.39 -9.63
C THR A 218 -9.19 -1.36 -10.39
N CYS A 219 -9.22 -1.33 -11.73
CA CYS A 219 -8.32 -2.13 -12.58
C CYS A 219 -6.84 -1.77 -12.37
N LEU A 220 -6.50 -0.49 -12.27
CA LEU A 220 -5.11 -0.05 -12.00
C LEU A 220 -4.59 -0.49 -10.63
N LEU A 221 -5.46 -0.72 -9.67
CA LEU A 221 -5.07 -1.21 -8.33
C LEU A 221 -4.92 -2.74 -8.29
N ARG A 222 -5.59 -3.47 -9.20
CA ARG A 222 -5.50 -4.93 -9.31
C ARG A 222 -4.22 -5.39 -10.03
N ASN A 223 -3.69 -4.58 -10.94
CA ASN A 223 -2.47 -4.82 -11.71
C ASN A 223 -1.22 -4.30 -10.99
#